data_97a93da3aab799045757e62791bd471e
#
_entry.id   97a93da3aab799045757e62791bd471e
#
_cell.length_a   1.000
_cell.length_b   1.000
_cell.length_c   1.000
_cell.angle_alpha   90.00
_cell.angle_beta   90.00
_cell.angle_gamma   90.00
#
_symmetry.space_group_name_H-M   'P 1'
#
loop_
_entity.id
_entity.type
_entity.pdbx_description
1 polymer ?
#
loop_
_entity_poly.entity_id
_entity_poly.type
_entity_poly.pdbx_seq_one_letter_code
_entity_poly.pdbx_strand_id
1 'polypeptide(L)'
;MACAGVIAATGLALTLAAGEPVVFATEAPFAPYTLIGDTGEIEGFEREVADEVCARAHLICEWQNVQFDRLMPGVMSGEFDVILGGFAVTADRMRLVDFTLAYNESTGIDVLYGHDGAPDPASARIAVQAGTIQETHARGLGWDVQPFGTPTAALQAVADGRADLAFGPFETEVEGFADLGNQYTEEVPDMGTAMAVCRGNAPLLSLLNAALQAMIADGTIDELTARWL
;
A
#
# COMPACT_ATOMS: atom_id res chain seq x y z
N MET A 1 -14.16 -4.30 16.94
CA MET A 1 -14.23 -5.76 16.78
C MET A 1 -12.80 -6.26 16.88
N ALA A 2 -12.50 -7.22 17.75
CA ALA A 2 -11.16 -7.78 17.85
C ALA A 2 -10.97 -8.75 16.69
N CYS A 3 -9.78 -8.74 16.08
CA CYS A 3 -9.39 -9.69 15.07
C CYS A 3 -9.52 -11.10 15.65
N ALA A 4 -10.25 -11.96 14.99
CA ALA A 4 -10.44 -13.35 15.40
C ALA A 4 -9.22 -14.21 15.02
N GLY A 5 -8.05 -13.86 15.52
CA GLY A 5 -6.93 -14.76 15.62
C GLY A 5 -7.09 -15.53 16.93
N VAL A 6 -7.45 -16.79 16.87
CA VAL A 6 -7.61 -17.65 18.04
C VAL A 6 -6.28 -17.82 18.74
N ILE A 7 -6.06 -17.05 19.82
CA ILE A 7 -5.05 -17.38 20.81
C ILE A 7 -5.75 -17.50 22.16
N ALA A 8 -6.02 -18.72 22.58
CA ALA A 8 -6.42 -19.02 23.93
C ALA A 8 -5.29 -18.65 24.89
N ALA A 9 -5.52 -17.64 25.72
CA ALA A 9 -4.60 -17.20 26.76
C ALA A 9 -4.55 -18.26 27.87
N THR A 10 -3.61 -19.18 27.77
CA THR A 10 -3.08 -19.92 28.93
C THR A 10 -1.57 -19.71 28.92
N GLY A 11 -1.05 -19.13 30.01
CA GLY A 11 0.32 -18.66 30.15
C GLY A 11 1.40 -19.74 29.94
N LEU A 12 1.74 -19.96 28.67
CA LEU A 12 2.98 -20.58 28.19
C LEU A 12 3.46 -19.75 27.01
N ALA A 13 4.77 -19.66 26.81
CA ALA A 13 5.40 -18.96 25.72
C ALA A 13 4.63 -19.22 24.42
N LEU A 14 4.14 -18.12 23.78
CA LEU A 14 3.47 -18.19 22.49
C LEU A 14 4.45 -18.71 21.44
N THR A 15 4.45 -20.01 21.23
CA THR A 15 4.85 -20.57 19.95
C THR A 15 3.66 -20.32 19.03
N LEU A 16 3.80 -19.44 18.01
CA LEU A 16 3.01 -19.61 16.79
C LEU A 16 3.07 -21.11 16.49
N ALA A 17 1.92 -21.76 16.39
CA ALA A 17 1.91 -23.18 16.07
C ALA A 17 2.70 -23.33 14.77
N ALA A 18 3.81 -24.06 14.80
CA ALA A 18 4.64 -24.27 13.62
C ALA A 18 3.75 -24.93 12.56
N GLY A 19 3.27 -24.17 11.57
CA GLY A 19 2.55 -24.74 10.46
C GLY A 19 1.42 -23.95 9.80
N GLU A 20 0.85 -22.91 10.40
CA GLU A 20 -0.15 -22.13 9.67
C GLU A 20 0.52 -20.96 8.91
N PRO A 21 0.21 -20.79 7.62
CA PRO A 21 0.79 -19.70 6.84
C PRO A 21 0.26 -18.35 7.33
N VAL A 22 1.13 -17.33 7.23
CA VAL A 22 0.76 -15.92 7.40
C VAL A 22 0.34 -15.38 6.04
N VAL A 23 -0.88 -14.88 5.95
CA VAL A 23 -1.46 -14.39 4.70
C VAL A 23 -1.11 -12.92 4.48
N PHE A 24 -0.28 -12.67 3.47
CA PHE A 24 0.07 -11.33 2.99
C PHE A 24 -0.85 -10.95 1.83
N ALA A 25 -1.52 -9.80 1.93
CA ALA A 25 -2.32 -9.28 0.84
C ALA A 25 -1.76 -7.95 0.31
N THR A 26 -1.79 -7.81 -1.01
CA THR A 26 -1.36 -6.61 -1.73
C THR A 26 -2.22 -6.40 -2.97
N GLU A 27 -2.14 -5.23 -3.57
CA GLU A 27 -2.58 -5.01 -4.94
C GLU A 27 -1.41 -5.17 -5.91
N ALA A 28 -1.62 -5.85 -7.02
CA ALA A 28 -0.69 -5.91 -8.14
C ALA A 28 -1.48 -5.96 -9.48
N PRO A 29 -1.01 -5.25 -10.54
CA PRO A 29 0.25 -4.49 -10.58
C PRO A 29 0.15 -3.10 -9.96
N PHE A 30 1.20 -2.69 -9.26
CA PHE A 30 1.50 -1.34 -8.82
C PHE A 30 3.03 -1.17 -8.82
N ALA A 31 3.58 -0.93 -10.01
CA ALA A 31 5.04 -0.85 -10.23
C ALA A 31 5.64 0.41 -9.59
N PRO A 32 6.86 0.34 -9.07
CA PRO A 32 7.77 -0.81 -8.95
C PRO A 32 7.58 -1.61 -7.64
N TYR A 33 6.59 -1.24 -6.84
CA TYR A 33 6.34 -1.85 -5.51
C TYR A 33 5.89 -3.30 -5.63
N THR A 34 4.85 -3.55 -6.45
CA THR A 34 4.28 -4.87 -6.72
C THR A 34 3.97 -5.02 -8.21
N LEU A 35 4.37 -6.12 -8.79
CA LEU A 35 4.24 -6.45 -10.20
C LEU A 35 3.61 -7.83 -10.36
N ILE A 36 3.11 -8.12 -11.56
CA ILE A 36 2.77 -9.49 -11.95
C ILE A 36 3.84 -9.95 -12.93
N GLY A 37 4.66 -10.91 -12.50
CA GLY A 37 5.70 -11.50 -13.32
C GLY A 37 5.16 -12.39 -14.44
N ASP A 38 6.06 -12.85 -15.30
CA ASP A 38 5.71 -13.69 -16.47
C ASP A 38 5.02 -15.02 -16.10
N THR A 39 5.23 -15.50 -14.87
CA THR A 39 4.61 -16.71 -14.32
C THR A 39 3.25 -16.47 -13.67
N GLY A 40 2.84 -15.21 -13.54
CA GLY A 40 1.63 -14.79 -12.82
C GLY A 40 1.83 -14.59 -11.32
N GLU A 41 3.06 -14.75 -10.82
CA GLU A 41 3.41 -14.51 -9.42
C GLU A 41 3.58 -13.01 -9.15
N ILE A 42 3.37 -12.62 -7.89
CA ILE A 42 3.65 -11.25 -7.44
C ILE A 42 5.17 -11.09 -7.32
N GLU A 43 5.72 -10.04 -7.92
CA GLU A 43 7.13 -9.64 -7.86
C GLU A 43 7.22 -8.17 -7.43
N GLY A 44 8.44 -7.62 -7.30
CA GLY A 44 8.68 -6.21 -7.03
C GLY A 44 9.33 -5.92 -5.68
N PHE A 45 9.53 -4.63 -5.42
CA PHE A 45 10.21 -4.15 -4.21
C PHE A 45 9.63 -4.73 -2.93
N GLU A 46 8.32 -4.56 -2.72
CA GLU A 46 7.67 -4.97 -1.48
C GLU A 46 7.53 -6.49 -1.37
N ARG A 47 7.46 -7.19 -2.51
CA ARG A 47 7.51 -8.65 -2.50
C ARG A 47 8.85 -9.14 -1.95
N GLU A 48 9.98 -8.61 -2.43
CA GLU A 48 11.30 -9.00 -1.93
C GLU A 48 11.52 -8.59 -0.47
N VAL A 49 11.05 -7.40 -0.06
CA VAL A 49 11.09 -6.97 1.35
C VAL A 49 10.35 -7.97 2.25
N ALA A 50 9.12 -8.34 1.86
CA ALA A 50 8.31 -9.23 2.68
C ALA A 50 8.82 -10.69 2.66
N ASP A 51 9.34 -11.19 1.54
CA ASP A 51 9.96 -12.51 1.48
C ASP A 51 11.18 -12.61 2.42
N GLU A 52 12.01 -11.56 2.46
CA GLU A 52 13.16 -11.52 3.38
C GLU A 52 12.71 -11.41 4.84
N VAL A 53 11.65 -10.62 5.13
CA VAL A 53 11.02 -10.57 6.45
C VAL A 53 10.52 -11.97 6.86
N CYS A 54 9.83 -12.67 5.97
CA CYS A 54 9.32 -14.03 6.21
C CYS A 54 10.47 -15.01 6.51
N ALA A 55 11.55 -14.93 5.73
CA ALA A 55 12.73 -15.79 5.91
C ALA A 55 13.38 -15.56 7.27
N ARG A 56 13.64 -14.30 7.65
CA ARG A 56 14.27 -13.94 8.94
C ARG A 56 13.38 -14.24 10.14
N ALA A 57 12.07 -14.04 9.99
CA ALA A 57 11.09 -14.34 11.04
C ALA A 57 10.71 -15.83 11.13
N HIS A 58 11.23 -16.68 10.23
CA HIS A 58 10.92 -18.11 10.10
C HIS A 58 9.40 -18.36 9.94
N LEU A 59 8.72 -17.50 9.17
CA LEU A 59 7.31 -17.61 8.85
C LEU A 59 7.12 -18.36 7.53
N ILE A 60 5.99 -19.09 7.43
CA ILE A 60 5.47 -19.58 6.15
C ILE A 60 4.51 -18.48 5.66
N CYS A 61 4.80 -17.87 4.52
CA CYS A 61 4.02 -16.76 4.00
C CYS A 61 3.31 -17.15 2.71
N GLU A 62 2.03 -16.80 2.63
CA GLU A 62 1.20 -16.94 1.43
C GLU A 62 0.76 -15.57 0.93
N TRP A 63 0.58 -15.43 -0.39
CA TRP A 63 0.27 -14.16 -1.02
C TRP A 63 -1.12 -14.15 -1.64
N GLN A 64 -1.81 -13.02 -1.47
CA GLN A 64 -3.09 -12.76 -2.13
C GLN A 64 -3.04 -11.41 -2.85
N ASN A 65 -3.45 -11.42 -4.13
CA ASN A 65 -3.65 -10.21 -4.92
C ASN A 65 -5.12 -9.78 -4.80
N VAL A 66 -5.35 -8.59 -4.28
CA VAL A 66 -6.69 -8.02 -4.09
C VAL A 66 -6.72 -6.55 -4.47
N GLN A 67 -7.89 -5.97 -4.70
CA GLN A 67 -8.02 -4.55 -4.94
C GLN A 67 -7.61 -3.74 -3.69
N PHE A 68 -7.01 -2.57 -3.90
CA PHE A 68 -6.44 -1.74 -2.83
C PHE A 68 -7.46 -1.39 -1.74
N ASP A 69 -8.68 -1.05 -2.13
CA ASP A 69 -9.77 -0.70 -1.19
C ASP A 69 -10.23 -1.86 -0.29
N ARG A 70 -9.85 -3.11 -0.64
CA ARG A 70 -10.10 -4.29 0.18
C ARG A 70 -9.03 -4.58 1.22
N LEU A 71 -7.82 -4.00 1.09
CA LEU A 71 -6.70 -4.28 2.00
C LEU A 71 -7.05 -3.94 3.45
N MET A 72 -7.46 -2.70 3.73
CA MET A 72 -7.82 -2.26 5.09
C MET A 72 -8.97 -3.07 5.70
N PRO A 73 -10.14 -3.21 5.04
CA PRO A 73 -11.23 -4.03 5.58
C PRO A 73 -10.81 -5.48 5.84
N GLY A 74 -10.01 -6.07 4.94
CA GLY A 74 -9.55 -7.46 5.04
C GLY A 74 -8.64 -7.69 6.25
N VAL A 75 -7.61 -6.85 6.46
CA VAL A 75 -6.73 -6.97 7.63
C VAL A 75 -7.49 -6.70 8.94
N MET A 76 -8.43 -5.75 8.94
CA MET A 76 -9.24 -5.44 10.12
C MET A 76 -10.22 -6.56 10.47
N SER A 77 -10.69 -7.34 9.50
CA SER A 77 -11.56 -8.49 9.73
C SER A 77 -10.80 -9.79 10.02
N GLY A 78 -9.48 -9.82 9.76
CA GLY A 78 -8.66 -11.02 9.87
C GLY A 78 -8.78 -11.94 8.65
N GLU A 79 -9.24 -11.44 7.49
CA GLU A 79 -9.17 -12.13 6.20
C GLU A 79 -7.72 -12.26 5.74
N PHE A 80 -6.90 -11.28 6.04
CA PHE A 80 -5.46 -11.22 5.84
C PHE A 80 -4.75 -10.94 7.17
N ASP A 81 -3.53 -11.44 7.34
CA ASP A 81 -2.71 -11.18 8.52
C ASP A 81 -1.87 -9.91 8.37
N VAL A 82 -1.36 -9.67 7.15
CA VAL A 82 -0.50 -8.55 6.79
C VAL A 82 -0.97 -7.94 5.48
N ILE A 83 -0.97 -6.62 5.38
CA ILE A 83 -1.19 -5.89 4.12
C ILE A 83 0.00 -4.99 3.80
N LEU A 84 0.25 -4.81 2.51
CA LEU A 84 1.27 -3.93 1.93
C LEU A 84 0.82 -3.52 0.50
N GLY A 85 1.61 -2.76 -0.24
CA GLY A 85 1.25 -2.24 -1.57
C GLY A 85 1.40 -0.72 -1.62
N GLY A 86 2.61 -0.19 -1.34
CA GLY A 86 2.81 1.26 -1.18
C GLY A 86 1.98 1.82 -0.02
N PHE A 87 1.78 1.02 1.04
CA PHE A 87 0.77 1.32 2.06
C PHE A 87 1.24 2.39 3.01
N ALA A 88 0.86 3.64 2.73
CA ALA A 88 1.26 4.83 3.47
C ALA A 88 0.79 4.83 4.92
N VAL A 89 1.70 5.15 5.85
CA VAL A 89 1.43 5.31 7.29
C VAL A 89 0.80 6.69 7.53
N THR A 90 -0.44 6.73 8.02
CA THR A 90 -1.11 7.97 8.39
C THR A 90 -1.74 7.88 9.77
N ALA A 91 -1.96 9.04 10.41
CA ALA A 91 -2.60 9.10 11.73
C ALA A 91 -4.00 8.46 11.74
N ASP A 92 -4.75 8.56 10.63
CA ASP A 92 -6.07 7.97 10.50
C ASP A 92 -6.02 6.44 10.43
N ARG A 93 -5.10 5.91 9.61
CA ARG A 93 -4.88 4.45 9.49
C ARG A 93 -4.33 3.85 10.79
N MET A 94 -3.43 4.55 11.49
CA MET A 94 -2.87 4.12 12.79
C MET A 94 -3.94 3.96 13.89
N ARG A 95 -5.11 4.57 13.74
CA ARG A 95 -6.24 4.34 14.67
C ARG A 95 -6.95 3.01 14.43
N LEU A 96 -6.78 2.43 13.25
CA LEU A 96 -7.51 1.25 12.79
C LEU A 96 -6.65 -0.03 12.76
N VAL A 97 -5.37 0.10 12.43
CA VAL A 97 -4.40 -1.00 12.31
C VAL A 97 -3.11 -0.66 13.03
N ASP A 98 -2.26 -1.66 13.26
CA ASP A 98 -0.90 -1.45 13.76
C ASP A 98 0.09 -1.58 12.60
N PHE A 99 1.04 -0.65 12.51
CA PHE A 99 2.05 -0.61 11.46
C PHE A 99 3.39 -1.16 11.94
N THR A 100 4.12 -1.79 11.04
CA THR A 100 5.53 -2.10 11.23
C THR A 100 6.39 -0.83 11.22
N LEU A 101 7.70 -0.97 11.39
CA LEU A 101 8.66 0.05 11.01
C LEU A 101 8.47 0.37 9.52
N ALA A 102 8.54 1.65 9.17
CA ALA A 102 8.57 2.06 7.77
C ALA A 102 9.89 1.58 7.13
N TYR A 103 9.78 1.09 5.89
CA TYR A 103 10.93 0.58 5.12
C TYR A 103 11.16 1.37 3.82
N ASN A 104 10.31 2.34 3.53
CA ASN A 104 10.50 3.30 2.45
C ASN A 104 10.01 4.68 2.89
N GLU A 105 10.80 5.72 2.58
CA GLU A 105 10.43 7.10 2.86
C GLU A 105 9.46 7.61 1.81
N SER A 106 8.61 8.56 2.18
CA SER A 106 7.70 9.26 1.28
C SER A 106 8.16 10.70 1.10
N THR A 107 7.97 11.24 -0.09
CA THR A 107 8.16 12.68 -0.33
C THR A 107 6.99 13.50 0.20
N GLY A 108 5.85 12.88 0.46
CA GLY A 108 4.60 13.54 0.82
C GLY A 108 4.04 14.41 -0.30
N ILE A 109 4.50 14.23 -1.53
CA ILE A 109 4.05 15.00 -2.70
C ILE A 109 3.49 14.03 -3.74
N ASP A 110 2.25 14.24 -4.11
CA ASP A 110 1.56 13.47 -5.15
C ASP A 110 1.21 14.36 -6.35
N VAL A 111 0.94 13.72 -7.47
CA VAL A 111 0.74 14.38 -8.76
C VAL A 111 -0.72 14.29 -9.20
N LEU A 112 -1.20 15.35 -9.85
CA LEU A 112 -2.47 15.36 -10.57
C LEU A 112 -2.17 15.35 -12.06
N TYR A 113 -2.55 14.28 -12.73
CA TYR A 113 -2.35 14.04 -14.15
C TYR A 113 -3.59 14.44 -14.94
N GLY A 114 -3.39 15.11 -16.09
CA GLY A 114 -4.47 15.53 -16.95
C GLY A 114 -3.98 15.96 -18.32
N HIS A 115 -4.92 16.38 -19.17
CA HIS A 115 -4.58 17.03 -20.43
C HIS A 115 -4.05 18.45 -20.20
N ASP A 116 -3.27 18.95 -21.14
CA ASP A 116 -2.77 20.33 -21.10
C ASP A 116 -3.92 21.33 -20.93
N GLY A 117 -3.77 22.21 -19.93
CA GLY A 117 -4.79 23.20 -19.61
C GLY A 117 -5.97 22.68 -18.80
N ALA A 118 -5.81 21.54 -18.12
CA ALA A 118 -6.79 21.04 -17.16
C ALA A 118 -7.18 22.11 -16.14
N PRO A 119 -8.45 22.13 -15.68
CA PRO A 119 -8.92 23.12 -14.69
C PRO A 119 -8.21 22.96 -13.35
N ASP A 120 -8.24 24.03 -12.56
CA ASP A 120 -7.75 24.00 -11.16
C ASP A 120 -8.42 22.88 -10.37
N PRO A 121 -7.68 22.12 -9.53
CA PRO A 121 -8.22 20.99 -8.77
C PRO A 121 -9.49 21.30 -7.96
N ALA A 122 -9.61 22.53 -7.42
CA ALA A 122 -10.80 22.93 -6.66
C ALA A 122 -12.08 23.04 -7.51
N SER A 123 -11.95 23.07 -8.85
CA SER A 123 -13.07 23.14 -9.80
C SER A 123 -13.16 21.95 -10.74
N ALA A 124 -12.21 21.03 -10.64
CA ALA A 124 -12.05 19.86 -11.49
C ALA A 124 -12.81 18.65 -10.93
N ARG A 125 -13.19 17.73 -11.82
CA ARG A 125 -13.59 16.36 -11.46
C ARG A 125 -12.32 15.54 -11.28
N ILE A 126 -12.09 15.05 -10.05
CA ILE A 126 -10.84 14.37 -9.67
C ILE A 126 -11.07 12.86 -9.62
N ALA A 127 -10.46 12.11 -10.52
CA ALA A 127 -10.39 10.67 -10.45
C ALA A 127 -9.30 10.24 -9.46
N VAL A 128 -9.60 9.32 -8.56
CA VAL A 128 -8.65 8.77 -7.58
C VAL A 128 -8.79 7.25 -7.52
N GLN A 129 -7.78 6.57 -7.03
CA GLN A 129 -7.97 5.19 -6.65
C GLN A 129 -8.69 5.10 -5.30
N ALA A 130 -9.68 4.21 -5.20
CA ALA A 130 -10.49 4.01 -4.01
C ALA A 130 -9.65 3.49 -2.83
N GLY A 131 -9.93 3.99 -1.61
CA GLY A 131 -9.25 3.57 -0.37
C GLY A 131 -7.87 4.20 -0.14
N THR A 132 -7.41 5.09 -1.04
CA THR A 132 -6.11 5.75 -0.93
C THR A 132 -6.13 6.95 0.01
N ILE A 133 -4.94 7.39 0.41
CA ILE A 133 -4.77 8.64 1.17
C ILE A 133 -5.12 9.86 0.30
N GLN A 134 -4.88 9.79 -1.01
CA GLN A 134 -5.23 10.81 -1.98
C GLN A 134 -6.75 11.01 -2.06
N GLU A 135 -7.54 9.92 -2.06
CA GLU A 135 -9.00 10.02 -1.97
C GLU A 135 -9.44 10.76 -0.70
N THR A 136 -8.87 10.36 0.45
CA THR A 136 -9.20 10.97 1.74
C THR A 136 -8.83 12.44 1.77
N HIS A 137 -7.63 12.78 1.29
CA HIS A 137 -7.11 14.14 1.23
C HIS A 137 -7.95 15.04 0.33
N ALA A 138 -8.21 14.63 -0.92
CA ALA A 138 -9.01 15.38 -1.88
C ALA A 138 -10.44 15.65 -1.38
N ARG A 139 -11.07 14.66 -0.73
CA ARG A 139 -12.37 14.84 -0.06
C ARG A 139 -12.29 15.84 1.10
N GLY A 140 -11.19 15.81 1.87
CA GLY A 140 -10.93 16.77 2.95
C GLY A 140 -10.82 18.21 2.46
N LEU A 141 -10.29 18.41 1.25
CA LEU A 141 -10.21 19.71 0.56
C LEU A 141 -11.53 20.13 -0.08
N GLY A 142 -12.54 19.26 -0.11
CA GLY A 142 -13.85 19.53 -0.71
C GLY A 142 -13.87 19.44 -2.24
N TRP A 143 -12.90 18.75 -2.84
CA TRP A 143 -12.85 18.50 -4.30
C TRP A 143 -13.96 17.55 -4.76
N ASP A 144 -14.31 17.59 -6.04
CA ASP A 144 -15.29 16.67 -6.67
C ASP A 144 -14.60 15.34 -7.00
N VAL A 145 -14.62 14.40 -6.05
CA VAL A 145 -13.85 13.15 -6.08
C VAL A 145 -14.66 11.99 -6.63
N GLN A 146 -14.13 11.33 -7.64
CA GLN A 146 -14.67 10.12 -8.28
C GLN A 146 -13.70 8.96 -8.04
N PRO A 147 -14.04 7.96 -7.18
CA PRO A 147 -13.16 6.82 -6.90
C PRO A 147 -13.27 5.74 -7.99
N PHE A 148 -12.12 5.13 -8.30
CA PHE A 148 -11.98 4.02 -9.25
C PHE A 148 -11.24 2.85 -8.57
N GLY A 149 -11.43 1.64 -9.09
CA GLY A 149 -10.86 0.43 -8.48
C GLY A 149 -9.34 0.30 -8.67
N THR A 150 -8.77 0.95 -9.71
CA THR A 150 -7.33 0.87 -10.02
C THR A 150 -6.79 2.22 -10.49
N PRO A 151 -5.45 2.45 -10.40
CA PRO A 151 -4.78 3.63 -10.97
C PRO A 151 -5.09 3.81 -12.46
N THR A 152 -4.94 2.73 -13.24
CA THR A 152 -5.25 2.74 -14.68
C THR A 152 -6.68 3.15 -14.98
N ALA A 153 -7.66 2.72 -14.18
CA ALA A 153 -9.06 3.11 -14.37
C ALA A 153 -9.30 4.60 -14.07
N ALA A 154 -8.57 5.18 -13.12
CA ALA A 154 -8.60 6.61 -12.83
C ALA A 154 -8.02 7.43 -14.00
N LEU A 155 -6.85 7.05 -14.52
CA LEU A 155 -6.24 7.67 -15.70
C LEU A 155 -7.11 7.53 -16.94
N GLN A 156 -7.71 6.35 -17.17
CA GLN A 156 -8.62 6.11 -18.28
C GLN A 156 -9.88 7.00 -18.21
N ALA A 157 -10.35 7.31 -16.99
CA ALA A 157 -11.47 8.22 -16.83
C ALA A 157 -11.14 9.64 -17.31
N VAL A 158 -9.89 10.09 -17.13
CA VAL A 158 -9.41 11.38 -17.66
C VAL A 158 -9.26 11.31 -19.17
N ALA A 159 -8.65 10.28 -19.71
CA ALA A 159 -8.49 10.10 -21.16
C ALA A 159 -9.84 10.06 -21.90
N ASP A 160 -10.88 9.49 -21.27
CA ASP A 160 -12.25 9.45 -21.82
C ASP A 160 -13.05 10.74 -21.59
N GLY A 161 -12.50 11.76 -20.90
CA GLY A 161 -13.20 13.00 -20.55
C GLY A 161 -14.28 12.84 -19.45
N ARG A 162 -14.28 11.74 -18.72
CA ARG A 162 -15.19 11.50 -17.57
C ARG A 162 -14.73 12.20 -16.32
N ALA A 163 -13.41 12.39 -16.16
CA ALA A 163 -12.77 13.22 -15.14
C ALA A 163 -11.84 14.25 -15.82
N ASP A 164 -11.41 15.25 -15.08
CA ASP A 164 -10.52 16.31 -15.60
C ASP A 164 -9.06 16.07 -15.15
N LEU A 165 -8.86 15.50 -13.95
CA LEU A 165 -7.57 15.17 -13.39
C LEU A 165 -7.62 13.79 -12.72
N ALA A 166 -6.51 13.05 -12.76
CA ALA A 166 -6.28 11.83 -11.98
C ALA A 166 -5.24 12.11 -10.90
N PHE A 167 -5.55 11.83 -9.65
CA PHE A 167 -4.73 12.16 -8.49
C PHE A 167 -4.18 10.92 -7.81
N GLY A 168 -2.87 10.79 -7.79
CA GLY A 168 -2.18 9.68 -7.15
C GLY A 168 -0.74 9.48 -7.61
N PRO A 169 -0.02 8.54 -7.03
CA PRO A 169 1.31 8.12 -7.43
C PRO A 169 1.24 7.21 -8.67
N PHE A 170 0.90 7.79 -9.83
CA PHE A 170 0.63 7.07 -11.07
C PHE A 170 1.73 7.24 -12.13
N GLU A 171 2.97 7.50 -11.70
CA GLU A 171 4.12 7.80 -12.56
C GLU A 171 4.37 6.72 -13.60
N THR A 172 4.21 5.46 -13.23
CA THR A 172 4.40 4.31 -14.13
C THR A 172 3.19 4.09 -15.02
N GLU A 173 1.99 4.17 -14.44
CA GLU A 173 0.74 3.90 -15.16
C GLU A 173 0.45 4.97 -16.20
N VAL A 174 0.83 6.23 -15.94
CA VAL A 174 0.59 7.37 -16.87
C VAL A 174 1.38 7.23 -18.17
N GLU A 175 2.47 6.49 -18.20
CA GLU A 175 3.25 6.22 -19.42
C GLU A 175 2.40 5.54 -20.52
N GLY A 176 1.34 4.83 -20.15
CA GLY A 176 0.36 4.27 -21.07
C GLY A 176 -0.63 5.28 -21.68
N PHE A 177 -0.60 6.55 -21.23
CA PHE A 177 -1.54 7.60 -21.61
C PHE A 177 -0.82 8.82 -22.19
N ALA A 178 -0.41 8.75 -23.46
CA ALA A 178 0.47 9.71 -24.12
C ALA A 178 -0.01 11.20 -24.09
N ASP A 179 -1.31 11.42 -23.93
CA ASP A 179 -1.92 12.75 -23.90
C ASP A 179 -2.13 13.29 -22.47
N LEU A 180 -1.74 12.53 -21.45
CA LEU A 180 -1.80 12.95 -20.04
C LEU A 180 -0.41 13.27 -19.50
N GLY A 181 -0.32 14.37 -18.77
CA GLY A 181 0.92 14.80 -18.13
C GLY A 181 0.66 15.36 -16.73
N ASN A 182 1.75 15.63 -16.02
CA ASN A 182 1.69 16.31 -14.73
C ASN A 182 1.17 17.74 -14.92
N GLN A 183 0.01 18.04 -14.30
CA GLN A 183 -0.59 19.38 -14.34
C GLN A 183 -0.41 20.11 -13.02
N TYR A 184 -0.53 19.39 -11.90
CA TYR A 184 -0.41 19.95 -10.54
C TYR A 184 0.30 18.96 -9.63
N THR A 185 0.83 19.48 -8.53
CA THR A 185 1.31 18.67 -7.39
C THR A 185 0.58 19.09 -6.13
N GLU A 186 0.37 18.14 -5.23
CA GLU A 186 -0.31 18.35 -3.96
C GLU A 186 0.47 17.69 -2.82
N GLU A 187 0.55 18.36 -1.67
CA GLU A 187 1.15 17.77 -0.47
C GLU A 187 0.14 16.85 0.21
N VAL A 188 0.45 15.56 0.28
CA VAL A 188 -0.33 14.53 0.98
C VAL A 188 0.52 13.94 2.09
N PRO A 189 0.51 14.50 3.30
CA PRO A 189 1.42 14.10 4.37
C PRO A 189 1.20 12.65 4.80
N ASP A 190 2.29 11.89 4.86
CA ASP A 190 2.37 10.56 5.45
C ASP A 190 3.70 10.36 6.19
N MET A 191 3.91 9.19 6.78
CA MET A 191 5.10 8.85 7.55
C MET A 191 5.90 7.69 6.90
N GLY A 192 5.86 7.60 5.58
CA GLY A 192 6.49 6.55 4.80
C GLY A 192 5.60 5.32 4.60
N THR A 193 6.18 4.31 3.95
CA THR A 193 5.51 3.05 3.61
C THR A 193 5.86 1.97 4.61
N ALA A 194 4.85 1.24 5.09
CA ALA A 194 5.02 0.15 6.04
C ALA A 194 3.98 -0.95 5.81
N MET A 195 4.28 -2.16 6.29
CA MET A 195 3.27 -3.22 6.40
C MET A 195 2.30 -2.89 7.52
N ALA A 196 1.04 -3.27 7.35
CA ALA A 196 0.07 -3.15 8.42
C ALA A 196 -0.50 -4.52 8.81
N VAL A 197 -0.74 -4.68 10.11
CA VAL A 197 -1.35 -5.87 10.71
C VAL A 197 -2.62 -5.49 11.45
N CYS A 198 -3.46 -6.47 11.71
CA CYS A 198 -4.64 -6.23 12.52
C CYS A 198 -4.26 -5.66 13.89
N ARG A 199 -5.02 -4.65 14.32
CA ARG A 199 -4.77 -3.97 15.60
C ARG A 199 -4.81 -4.92 16.78
N GLY A 200 -3.72 -4.90 17.57
CA GLY A 200 -3.53 -5.75 18.74
C GLY A 200 -2.86 -7.08 18.46
N ASN A 201 -2.45 -7.38 17.21
CA ASN A 201 -1.64 -8.55 16.89
C ASN A 201 -0.15 -8.29 17.20
N ALA A 202 0.14 -7.98 18.47
CA ALA A 202 1.48 -7.65 18.94
C ALA A 202 2.53 -8.77 18.69
N PRO A 203 2.20 -10.08 18.80
CA PRO A 203 3.16 -11.12 18.49
C PRO A 203 3.66 -11.08 17.05
N LEU A 204 2.75 -11.02 16.06
CA LEU A 204 3.13 -10.94 14.66
C LEU A 204 3.88 -9.64 14.36
N LEU A 205 3.37 -8.50 14.84
CA LEU A 205 4.03 -7.20 14.69
C LEU A 205 5.47 -7.20 15.22
N SER A 206 5.71 -7.84 16.37
CA SER A 206 7.06 -7.95 16.95
C SER A 206 8.01 -8.77 16.08
N LEU A 207 7.54 -9.87 15.48
CA LEU A 207 8.34 -10.70 14.58
C LEU A 207 8.72 -9.94 13.31
N LEU A 208 7.74 -9.29 12.67
CA LEU A 208 7.95 -8.48 11.47
C LEU A 208 8.94 -7.33 11.75
N ASN A 209 8.76 -6.62 12.87
CA ASN A 209 9.64 -5.52 13.25
C ASN A 209 11.06 -5.98 13.59
N ALA A 210 11.24 -7.13 14.22
CA ALA A 210 12.57 -7.67 14.49
C ALA A 210 13.33 -7.98 13.19
N ALA A 211 12.64 -8.57 12.20
CA ALA A 211 13.20 -8.83 10.89
C ALA A 211 13.54 -7.52 10.14
N LEU A 212 12.62 -6.56 10.07
CA LEU A 212 12.84 -5.26 9.43
C LEU A 212 13.99 -4.49 10.10
N GLN A 213 14.07 -4.50 11.43
CA GLN A 213 15.17 -3.83 12.15
C GLN A 213 16.53 -4.43 11.79
N ALA A 214 16.60 -5.77 11.63
CA ALA A 214 17.82 -6.43 11.20
C ALA A 214 18.16 -6.06 9.73
N MET A 215 17.16 -6.01 8.83
CA MET A 215 17.34 -5.62 7.43
C MET A 215 17.79 -4.16 7.27
N ILE A 216 17.28 -3.27 8.10
CA ILE A 216 17.74 -1.86 8.14
C ILE A 216 19.18 -1.79 8.66
N ALA A 217 19.51 -2.55 9.70
CA ALA A 217 20.82 -2.50 10.34
C ALA A 217 21.96 -3.08 9.47
N ASP A 218 21.67 -4.08 8.63
CA ASP A 218 22.67 -4.72 7.76
C ASP A 218 22.67 -4.18 6.32
N GLY A 219 21.80 -3.20 6.00
CA GLY A 219 21.74 -2.54 4.68
C GLY A 219 20.88 -3.27 3.64
N THR A 220 20.18 -4.35 4.00
CA THR A 220 19.33 -5.10 3.06
C THR A 220 18.22 -4.22 2.48
N ILE A 221 17.60 -3.34 3.28
CA ILE A 221 16.58 -2.40 2.79
C ILE A 221 17.17 -1.44 1.75
N ASP A 222 18.37 -0.90 2.01
CA ASP A 222 19.05 0.02 1.07
C ASP A 222 19.38 -0.69 -0.25
N GLU A 223 19.83 -1.96 -0.20
CA GLU A 223 20.10 -2.76 -1.38
C GLU A 223 18.84 -3.03 -2.22
N LEU A 224 17.72 -3.36 -1.57
CA LEU A 224 16.44 -3.58 -2.24
C LEU A 224 15.90 -2.28 -2.84
N THR A 225 15.98 -1.17 -2.09
CA THR A 225 15.60 0.16 -2.57
C THR A 225 16.41 0.54 -3.81
N ALA A 226 17.73 0.42 -3.78
CA ALA A 226 18.58 0.77 -4.92
C ALA A 226 18.37 -0.13 -6.16
N ARG A 227 17.79 -1.32 -5.98
CA ARG A 227 17.48 -2.25 -7.08
C ARG A 227 16.17 -1.90 -7.76
N TRP A 228 15.19 -1.46 -7.00
CA TRP A 228 13.82 -1.33 -7.46
C TRP A 228 13.33 0.10 -7.63
N LEU A 229 13.80 1.03 -6.78
CA LEU A 229 13.39 2.42 -6.71
C LEU A 229 14.51 3.39 -7.11
#